data_64dab828aff577d05163e72263a2f8eb
#
_entry.id   64dab828aff577d05163e72263a2f8eb
#
_cell.length_a   1.000
_cell.length_b   1.000
_cell.length_c   1.000
_cell.angle_alpha   90.00
_cell.angle_beta   90.00
_cell.angle_gamma   90.00
#
_symmetry.space_group_name_H-M   'P 1'
#
loop_
_entity.id
_entity.type
_entity.pdbx_description
1 polymer ?
#
loop_
_entity_poly.entity_id
_entity_poly.type
_entity_poly.pdbx_seq_one_letter_code
_entity_poly.pdbx_strand_id
1 'polypeptide(L)'
;MQINQIVGPHNCYSSSRVTSAMASKAWVKQRSIKILRKEPNIGAKALREKLQETYNVQMEYHTVWKGKEQALDEVFGTWGNSFQFLFNFKAKMEKRDPGSVVEVDTIVDDAGKICFHGFFMALKPCTDGFIAGCRPYLSIDSTALNGKWNGHLASCTALDGLNWMFPIAIGFIDGETEDNWTWFMEQVRKAIGPLPLLAVSTDACKGLENAVKKVFPQAEQRECFRHLMQNFVKKFHGDTHKNMWPAGKTYRPERFIYHMQKVLDACPDVGPYLSQYHNFLWMRSSFNTEIKCDYIHNNLAESFNAWIKEIKDLPVDELADTYRQWGKRLF
;
A
#
# COMPACT_ATOMS: atom_id res chain seq x y z
N MET A 1 -12.35 -10.44 -63.99
CA MET A 1 -12.31 -8.97 -64.14
C MET A 1 -10.86 -8.58 -64.26
N GLN A 2 -10.38 -8.20 -65.44
CA GLN A 2 -9.00 -7.75 -65.67
C GLN A 2 -8.94 -6.25 -65.43
N ILE A 3 -8.00 -5.79 -64.59
CA ILE A 3 -7.72 -4.38 -64.43
C ILE A 3 -6.83 -3.96 -65.59
N ASN A 4 -7.36 -3.19 -66.54
CA ASN A 4 -6.64 -2.83 -67.73
C ASN A 4 -5.78 -1.53 -67.63
N GLN A 5 -6.01 -0.73 -66.62
CA GLN A 5 -5.22 0.48 -66.41
C GLN A 5 -5.36 1.04 -65.00
N ILE A 6 -4.26 1.38 -64.32
CA ILE A 6 -4.24 2.17 -63.12
C ILE A 6 -3.83 3.60 -63.51
N VAL A 7 -4.73 4.55 -63.43
CA VAL A 7 -4.50 5.95 -63.75
C VAL A 7 -4.41 6.77 -62.46
N GLY A 8 -3.20 7.04 -62.03
CA GLY A 8 -2.90 7.96 -60.91
C GLY A 8 -2.87 7.29 -59.52
N PRO A 9 -2.34 8.00 -58.48
CA PRO A 9 -2.37 7.52 -57.10
C PRO A 9 -3.82 7.41 -56.62
N HIS A 10 -4.13 6.33 -55.96
CA HIS A 10 -5.46 6.05 -55.41
C HIS A 10 -5.77 6.99 -54.24
N ASN A 11 -6.58 8.01 -54.50
CA ASN A 11 -6.95 9.07 -53.55
C ASN A 11 -8.27 8.82 -52.80
N CYS A 12 -8.72 7.59 -52.67
CA CYS A 12 -9.90 7.33 -51.86
C CYS A 12 -9.51 7.37 -50.37
N TYR A 13 -9.84 8.48 -49.75
CA TYR A 13 -9.87 8.56 -48.31
C TYR A 13 -10.98 7.63 -47.79
N SER A 14 -10.61 6.43 -47.38
CA SER A 14 -11.56 5.54 -46.66
C SER A 14 -11.76 5.96 -45.21
N SER A 15 -11.26 7.13 -44.85
CA SER A 15 -11.26 7.68 -43.48
C SER A 15 -12.66 7.93 -42.89
N SER A 16 -13.68 8.04 -43.74
CA SER A 16 -15.07 8.25 -43.26
C SER A 16 -15.89 6.98 -43.04
N ARG A 17 -15.34 5.80 -43.30
CA ARG A 17 -16.09 4.54 -43.24
C ARG A 17 -15.59 3.46 -42.29
N VAL A 18 -14.47 3.67 -41.60
CA VAL A 18 -14.10 2.77 -40.52
C VAL A 18 -14.83 3.22 -39.25
N THR A 19 -16.12 2.96 -39.26
CA THR A 19 -16.99 3.21 -38.10
C THR A 19 -16.67 2.22 -36.98
N SER A 20 -17.03 2.57 -35.77
CA SER A 20 -16.90 1.81 -34.53
C SER A 20 -17.23 0.31 -34.59
N ALA A 21 -18.01 -0.12 -35.59
CA ALA A 21 -18.37 -1.54 -35.84
C ALA A 21 -17.18 -2.44 -36.21
N MET A 22 -16.10 -1.91 -36.78
CA MET A 22 -14.92 -2.72 -37.16
C MET A 22 -13.89 -2.77 -36.03
N ALA A 23 -13.84 -1.77 -35.14
CA ALA A 23 -12.98 -1.77 -33.97
C ALA A 23 -13.67 -2.46 -32.78
N SER A 24 -13.88 -3.74 -32.88
CA SER A 24 -14.50 -4.56 -31.82
C SER A 24 -13.53 -4.67 -30.61
N LYS A 25 -14.07 -5.08 -29.46
CA LYS A 25 -13.27 -5.39 -28.26
C LYS A 25 -12.18 -6.44 -28.56
N ALA A 26 -12.48 -7.44 -29.36
CA ALA A 26 -11.55 -8.47 -29.81
C ALA A 26 -10.43 -7.89 -30.70
N TRP A 27 -10.75 -6.94 -31.57
CA TRP A 27 -9.76 -6.24 -32.38
C TRP A 27 -8.81 -5.39 -31.50
N VAL A 28 -9.36 -4.63 -30.55
CA VAL A 28 -8.58 -3.85 -29.59
C VAL A 28 -7.68 -4.78 -28.77
N LYS A 29 -8.23 -5.89 -28.24
CA LYS A 29 -7.49 -6.90 -27.50
C LYS A 29 -6.23 -7.34 -28.26
N GLN A 30 -6.41 -7.81 -29.50
CA GLN A 30 -5.31 -8.32 -30.33
C GLN A 30 -4.20 -7.30 -30.56
N ARG A 31 -4.56 -6.03 -30.80
CA ARG A 31 -3.61 -4.98 -31.10
C ARG A 31 -2.94 -4.39 -29.88
N SER A 32 -3.60 -4.48 -28.72
CA SER A 32 -3.09 -3.98 -27.45
C SER A 32 -2.02 -4.89 -26.83
N ILE A 33 -2.01 -6.20 -27.09
CA ILE A 33 -1.09 -7.17 -26.48
C ILE A 33 0.38 -6.73 -26.59
N LYS A 34 0.84 -6.30 -27.76
CA LYS A 34 2.23 -5.88 -27.96
C LYS A 34 2.56 -4.59 -27.22
N ILE A 35 1.59 -3.69 -27.09
CA ILE A 35 1.72 -2.42 -26.38
C ILE A 35 1.76 -2.70 -24.88
N LEU A 36 0.83 -3.48 -24.38
CA LEU A 36 0.70 -3.83 -22.97
C LEU A 36 1.88 -4.63 -22.40
N ARG A 37 2.54 -5.45 -23.23
CA ARG A 37 3.79 -6.12 -22.83
C ARG A 37 4.94 -5.16 -22.60
N LYS A 38 4.94 -3.98 -23.26
CA LYS A 38 5.97 -2.95 -23.11
C LYS A 38 5.58 -1.89 -22.07
N GLU A 39 4.30 -1.57 -22.03
CA GLU A 39 3.72 -0.51 -21.21
C GLU A 39 2.46 -1.04 -20.52
N PRO A 40 2.58 -1.93 -19.48
CA PRO A 40 1.43 -2.57 -18.84
C PRO A 40 0.42 -1.58 -18.25
N ASN A 41 0.94 -0.46 -17.75
CA ASN A 41 0.17 0.55 -17.02
C ASN A 41 -0.39 1.67 -17.92
N ILE A 42 -0.30 1.54 -19.26
CA ILE A 42 -0.87 2.54 -20.16
C ILE A 42 -2.37 2.74 -19.90
N GLY A 43 -2.81 3.98 -19.64
CA GLY A 43 -4.22 4.29 -19.44
C GLY A 43 -5.07 4.01 -20.69
N ALA A 44 -6.34 3.65 -20.51
CA ALA A 44 -7.25 3.35 -21.66
C ALA A 44 -7.39 4.54 -22.63
N LYS A 45 -7.27 5.80 -22.13
CA LYS A 45 -7.28 7.01 -22.96
C LYS A 45 -6.03 7.07 -23.84
N ALA A 46 -4.86 6.93 -23.27
CA ALA A 46 -3.59 6.95 -24.00
C ALA A 46 -3.47 5.76 -24.98
N LEU A 47 -3.95 4.58 -24.56
CA LEU A 47 -4.02 3.41 -25.43
C LEU A 47 -4.94 3.68 -26.63
N ARG A 48 -6.09 4.33 -26.42
CA ARG A 48 -7.02 4.73 -27.48
C ARG A 48 -6.35 5.64 -28.49
N GLU A 49 -5.69 6.69 -28.01
CA GLU A 49 -4.96 7.65 -28.83
C GLU A 49 -3.90 6.93 -29.68
N LYS A 50 -3.08 6.08 -29.06
CA LYS A 50 -2.02 5.29 -29.71
C LYS A 50 -2.56 4.33 -30.79
N LEU A 51 -3.69 3.66 -30.53
CA LEU A 51 -4.34 2.79 -31.50
C LEU A 51 -5.00 3.59 -32.64
N GLN A 52 -5.64 4.73 -32.34
CA GLN A 52 -6.23 5.61 -33.34
C GLN A 52 -5.18 6.19 -34.30
N GLU A 53 -4.05 6.62 -33.78
CA GLU A 53 -2.92 7.11 -34.57
C GLU A 53 -2.31 6.00 -35.45
N THR A 54 -2.08 4.83 -34.86
CA THR A 54 -1.42 3.71 -35.57
C THR A 54 -2.27 3.12 -36.69
N TYR A 55 -3.58 3.03 -36.47
CA TYR A 55 -4.49 2.30 -37.39
C TYR A 55 -5.50 3.22 -38.06
N ASN A 56 -5.50 4.51 -37.80
CA ASN A 56 -6.43 5.51 -38.33
C ASN A 56 -7.91 5.11 -38.18
N VAL A 57 -8.29 4.61 -36.98
CA VAL A 57 -9.63 4.08 -36.65
C VAL A 57 -10.18 4.84 -35.45
N GLN A 58 -11.38 5.40 -35.55
CA GLN A 58 -12.05 5.99 -34.40
C GLN A 58 -12.70 4.91 -33.53
N MET A 59 -12.48 4.99 -32.22
CA MET A 59 -12.96 4.01 -31.24
C MET A 59 -13.60 4.69 -30.03
N GLU A 60 -14.65 4.07 -29.51
CA GLU A 60 -15.24 4.48 -28.25
C GLU A 60 -14.34 4.09 -27.07
N TYR A 61 -14.27 4.96 -26.06
CA TYR A 61 -13.49 4.73 -24.84
C TYR A 61 -13.81 3.38 -24.18
N HIS A 62 -15.10 3.06 -24.05
CA HIS A 62 -15.56 1.82 -23.42
C HIS A 62 -15.10 0.54 -24.18
N THR A 63 -15.09 0.60 -25.51
CA THR A 63 -14.59 -0.51 -26.34
C THR A 63 -13.10 -0.73 -26.12
N VAL A 64 -12.33 0.36 -26.05
CA VAL A 64 -10.89 0.29 -25.78
C VAL A 64 -10.63 -0.18 -24.36
N TRP A 65 -11.35 0.33 -23.39
CA TRP A 65 -11.23 -0.09 -21.98
C TRP A 65 -11.48 -1.60 -21.83
N LYS A 66 -12.59 -2.12 -22.39
CA LYS A 66 -12.88 -3.57 -22.33
C LYS A 66 -11.88 -4.42 -23.13
N GLY A 67 -11.43 -3.95 -24.28
CA GLY A 67 -10.42 -4.64 -25.07
C GLY A 67 -9.07 -4.69 -24.38
N LYS A 68 -8.68 -3.60 -23.69
CA LYS A 68 -7.49 -3.55 -22.84
C LYS A 68 -7.57 -4.57 -21.71
N GLU A 69 -8.68 -4.63 -20.98
CA GLU A 69 -8.90 -5.59 -19.91
C GLU A 69 -8.73 -7.04 -20.39
N GLN A 70 -9.37 -7.39 -21.53
CA GLN A 70 -9.24 -8.71 -22.12
C GLN A 70 -7.82 -9.02 -22.60
N ALA A 71 -7.07 -8.02 -23.04
CA ALA A 71 -5.68 -8.17 -23.44
C ALA A 71 -4.75 -8.37 -22.23
N LEU A 72 -5.00 -7.64 -21.13
CA LEU A 72 -4.29 -7.84 -19.86
C LEU A 72 -4.56 -9.24 -19.29
N ASP A 73 -5.82 -9.71 -19.31
CA ASP A 73 -6.18 -11.07 -18.89
C ASP A 73 -5.46 -12.15 -19.72
N GLU A 74 -5.22 -11.90 -21.02
CA GLU A 74 -4.48 -12.83 -21.90
C GLU A 74 -2.97 -12.80 -21.65
N VAL A 75 -2.41 -11.63 -21.40
CA VAL A 75 -0.95 -11.45 -21.24
C VAL A 75 -0.47 -11.84 -19.85
N PHE A 76 -1.24 -11.48 -18.84
CA PHE A 76 -0.85 -11.59 -17.43
C PHE A 76 -1.74 -12.56 -16.63
N GLY A 77 -2.70 -13.21 -17.28
CA GLY A 77 -3.68 -14.07 -16.62
C GLY A 77 -4.88 -13.29 -16.09
N THR A 78 -5.90 -14.01 -15.66
CA THR A 78 -7.07 -13.40 -15.02
C THR A 78 -6.71 -12.98 -13.59
N TRP A 79 -7.28 -11.91 -13.11
CA TRP A 79 -7.12 -11.46 -11.71
C TRP A 79 -7.46 -12.56 -10.68
N GLY A 80 -8.42 -13.44 -11.00
CA GLY A 80 -8.72 -14.61 -10.19
C GLY A 80 -7.54 -15.59 -10.09
N ASN A 81 -6.79 -15.76 -11.18
CA ASN A 81 -5.63 -16.64 -11.19
C ASN A 81 -4.44 -16.04 -10.42
N SER A 82 -4.35 -14.71 -10.28
CA SER A 82 -3.25 -14.08 -9.55
C SER A 82 -3.20 -14.54 -8.07
N PHE A 83 -4.34 -14.77 -7.45
CA PHE A 83 -4.39 -15.34 -6.09
C PHE A 83 -3.90 -16.78 -6.03
N GLN A 84 -4.19 -17.60 -7.06
CA GLN A 84 -3.66 -18.95 -7.15
C GLN A 84 -2.14 -18.95 -7.32
N PHE A 85 -1.58 -18.00 -8.05
CA PHE A 85 -0.14 -17.87 -8.22
C PHE A 85 0.60 -17.50 -6.93
N LEU A 86 -0.06 -16.88 -5.95
CA LEU A 86 0.54 -16.61 -4.64
C LEU A 86 0.92 -17.90 -3.90
N PHE A 87 0.17 -19.00 -4.04
CA PHE A 87 0.55 -20.30 -3.49
C PHE A 87 1.82 -20.86 -4.14
N ASN A 88 1.92 -20.73 -5.47
CA ASN A 88 3.12 -21.12 -6.20
C ASN A 88 4.31 -20.23 -5.82
N PHE A 89 4.06 -18.94 -5.62
CA PHE A 89 5.06 -17.98 -5.15
C PHE A 89 5.57 -18.36 -3.76
N LYS A 90 4.68 -18.65 -2.81
CA LYS A 90 5.02 -19.14 -1.46
C LYS A 90 5.91 -20.37 -1.54
N ALA A 91 5.48 -21.44 -2.22
CA ALA A 91 6.24 -22.68 -2.36
C ALA A 91 7.65 -22.46 -2.95
N LYS A 92 7.75 -21.54 -3.92
CA LYS A 92 9.03 -21.17 -4.54
C LYS A 92 9.95 -20.39 -3.59
N MET A 93 9.36 -19.51 -2.78
CA MET A 93 10.10 -18.73 -1.78
C MET A 93 10.63 -19.64 -0.67
N GLU A 94 9.80 -20.51 -0.10
CA GLU A 94 10.20 -21.50 0.92
C GLU A 94 11.39 -22.35 0.47
N LYS A 95 11.44 -22.71 -0.81
CA LYS A 95 12.54 -23.49 -1.39
C LYS A 95 13.82 -22.67 -1.65
N ARG A 96 13.68 -21.40 -2.08
CA ARG A 96 14.81 -20.60 -2.60
C ARG A 96 15.38 -19.60 -1.60
N ASP A 97 14.59 -19.24 -0.62
CA ASP A 97 14.93 -18.26 0.42
C ASP A 97 14.46 -18.77 1.78
N PRO A 98 15.05 -19.88 2.27
CA PRO A 98 14.66 -20.49 3.53
C PRO A 98 14.90 -19.52 4.69
N GLY A 99 13.87 -19.32 5.51
CA GLY A 99 13.86 -18.36 6.61
C GLY A 99 13.11 -17.07 6.30
N SER A 100 12.75 -16.79 5.04
CA SER A 100 11.72 -15.81 4.73
C SER A 100 10.36 -16.32 5.16
N VAL A 101 9.53 -15.43 5.68
CA VAL A 101 8.14 -15.74 6.06
C VAL A 101 7.22 -15.32 4.94
N VAL A 102 6.59 -16.28 4.29
CA VAL A 102 5.59 -16.03 3.25
C VAL A 102 4.34 -16.83 3.61
N GLU A 103 3.21 -16.15 3.81
CA GLU A 103 1.95 -16.79 4.18
C GLU A 103 0.85 -16.38 3.21
N VAL A 104 -0.01 -17.33 2.89
CA VAL A 104 -1.26 -17.12 2.13
C VAL A 104 -2.38 -17.68 2.98
N ASP A 105 -3.34 -16.84 3.30
CA ASP A 105 -4.50 -17.23 4.09
C ASP A 105 -5.77 -17.25 3.25
N THR A 106 -6.68 -18.18 3.57
CA THR A 106 -7.94 -18.37 2.87
C THR A 106 -9.06 -18.61 3.85
N ILE A 107 -10.25 -18.15 3.48
CA ILE A 107 -11.50 -18.45 4.19
C ILE A 107 -12.45 -19.24 3.30
N VAL A 108 -13.36 -19.97 3.90
CA VAL A 108 -14.45 -20.63 3.18
C VAL A 108 -15.70 -19.77 3.34
N ASP A 109 -16.30 -19.34 2.24
CA ASP A 109 -17.54 -18.57 2.26
C ASP A 109 -18.77 -19.46 2.59
N ASP A 110 -19.93 -18.83 2.76
CA ASP A 110 -21.19 -19.53 3.09
C ASP A 110 -21.62 -20.53 2.01
N ALA A 111 -21.11 -20.41 0.79
CA ALA A 111 -21.35 -21.33 -0.30
C ALA A 111 -20.33 -22.49 -0.37
N GLY A 112 -19.39 -22.57 0.58
CA GLY A 112 -18.33 -23.58 0.63
C GLY A 112 -17.18 -23.32 -0.35
N LYS A 113 -17.06 -22.12 -0.92
CA LYS A 113 -16.00 -21.72 -1.85
C LYS A 113 -14.81 -21.19 -1.05
N ILE A 114 -13.62 -21.64 -1.42
CA ILE A 114 -12.37 -21.09 -0.88
C ILE A 114 -12.11 -19.71 -1.49
N CYS A 115 -12.03 -18.70 -0.64
CA CYS A 115 -11.75 -17.31 -0.99
C CYS A 115 -10.41 -16.87 -0.40
N PHE A 116 -9.68 -16.04 -1.12
CA PHE A 116 -8.47 -15.40 -0.63
C PHE A 116 -8.83 -14.49 0.56
N HIS A 117 -8.05 -14.57 1.63
CA HIS A 117 -8.21 -13.74 2.83
C HIS A 117 -7.03 -12.81 3.01
N GLY A 118 -5.79 -13.33 2.96
CA GLY A 118 -4.61 -12.53 3.18
C GLY A 118 -3.34 -13.12 2.56
N PHE A 119 -2.38 -12.25 2.32
CA PHE A 119 -1.01 -12.58 1.93
C PHE A 119 -0.04 -11.80 2.80
N PHE A 120 1.04 -12.43 3.21
CA PHE A 120 2.12 -11.81 3.97
C PHE A 120 3.48 -12.23 3.40
N MET A 121 4.42 -11.31 3.36
CA MET A 121 5.80 -11.57 3.00
C MET A 121 6.77 -10.70 3.81
N ALA A 122 7.71 -11.37 4.49
CA ALA A 122 8.90 -10.78 5.08
C ALA A 122 10.13 -11.56 4.62
N LEU A 123 11.01 -10.90 3.91
CA LEU A 123 12.23 -11.53 3.40
C LEU A 123 13.26 -11.66 4.52
N LYS A 124 13.96 -12.80 4.58
CA LYS A 124 14.97 -13.04 5.62
C LYS A 124 16.06 -11.94 5.69
N PRO A 125 16.65 -11.45 4.60
CA PRO A 125 17.57 -10.31 4.68
C PRO A 125 16.98 -9.06 5.30
N CYS A 126 15.68 -8.79 5.08
CA CYS A 126 15.00 -7.64 5.68
C CYS A 126 14.82 -7.83 7.20
N THR A 127 14.41 -9.01 7.64
CA THR A 127 14.25 -9.28 9.09
C THR A 127 15.60 -9.33 9.82
N ASP A 128 16.62 -9.96 9.22
CA ASP A 128 17.98 -9.98 9.78
C ASP A 128 18.59 -8.59 9.85
N GLY A 129 18.43 -7.78 8.80
CA GLY A 129 18.90 -6.40 8.76
C GLY A 129 18.20 -5.51 9.79
N PHE A 130 16.90 -5.71 10.00
CA PHE A 130 16.17 -5.03 11.07
C PHE A 130 16.73 -5.35 12.45
N ILE A 131 16.90 -6.64 12.74
CA ILE A 131 17.40 -7.10 14.05
C ILE A 131 18.84 -6.61 14.31
N ALA A 132 19.69 -6.65 13.26
CA ALA A 132 21.10 -6.32 13.39
C ALA A 132 21.41 -4.82 13.36
N GLY A 133 20.63 -4.01 12.64
CA GLY A 133 21.06 -2.65 12.28
C GLY A 133 20.00 -1.55 12.43
N CYS A 134 18.74 -1.89 12.63
CA CYS A 134 17.69 -0.88 12.76
C CYS A 134 17.41 -0.52 14.23
N ARG A 135 16.74 0.61 14.41
CA ARG A 135 16.19 0.97 15.71
C ARG A 135 15.01 0.05 16.03
N PRO A 136 14.77 -0.31 17.30
CA PRO A 136 13.65 -1.16 17.70
C PRO A 136 12.32 -0.39 17.60
N TYR A 137 11.98 0.04 16.39
CA TYR A 137 10.85 0.88 16.06
C TYR A 137 10.22 0.39 14.78
N LEU A 138 8.91 0.15 14.82
CA LEU A 138 8.09 -0.22 13.66
C LEU A 138 7.09 0.89 13.35
N SER A 139 6.94 1.18 12.08
CA SER A 139 5.89 2.03 11.53
C SER A 139 4.96 1.16 10.71
N ILE A 140 3.71 1.06 11.13
CA ILE A 140 2.69 0.21 10.51
C ILE A 140 1.62 1.09 9.88
N ASP A 141 1.22 0.76 8.67
CA ASP A 141 0.19 1.48 7.92
C ASP A 141 -0.35 0.61 6.79
N SER A 142 -1.40 1.06 6.15
CA SER A 142 -1.86 0.48 4.90
C SER A 142 -2.17 1.52 3.84
N THR A 143 -2.24 1.08 2.61
CA THR A 143 -2.71 1.89 1.50
C THR A 143 -3.63 1.09 0.61
N ALA A 144 -4.75 1.69 0.19
CA ALA A 144 -5.67 1.04 -0.72
C ALA A 144 -4.98 0.67 -2.05
N LEU A 145 -5.21 -0.53 -2.53
CA LEU A 145 -4.80 -0.97 -3.85
C LEU A 145 -5.73 -0.38 -4.92
N ASN A 146 -5.18 -0.07 -6.08
CA ASN A 146 -5.91 0.58 -7.17
C ASN A 146 -6.30 -0.40 -8.30
N GLY A 147 -5.96 -1.69 -8.15
CA GLY A 147 -6.27 -2.73 -9.11
C GLY A 147 -7.74 -3.15 -9.14
N LYS A 148 -8.05 -4.28 -9.76
CA LYS A 148 -9.41 -4.84 -9.75
C LYS A 148 -9.84 -5.37 -8.37
N TRP A 149 -8.90 -5.71 -7.52
CA TRP A 149 -9.15 -6.09 -6.15
C TRP A 149 -9.02 -4.86 -5.24
N ASN A 150 -10.09 -4.54 -4.54
CA ASN A 150 -10.20 -3.37 -3.67
C ASN A 150 -9.68 -3.63 -2.25
N GLY A 151 -8.61 -4.40 -2.12
CA GLY A 151 -7.96 -4.63 -0.83
C GLY A 151 -6.96 -3.54 -0.47
N HIS A 152 -6.25 -3.79 0.63
CA HIS A 152 -5.23 -2.91 1.15
C HIS A 152 -3.86 -3.60 1.12
N LEU A 153 -2.83 -2.83 0.85
CA LEU A 153 -1.46 -3.24 1.07
C LEU A 153 -1.02 -2.72 2.44
N ALA A 154 -0.93 -3.63 3.39
CA ALA A 154 -0.35 -3.39 4.70
C ALA A 154 1.17 -3.39 4.61
N SER A 155 1.83 -2.52 5.37
CA SER A 155 3.28 -2.38 5.40
C SER A 155 3.81 -2.32 6.82
N CYS A 156 4.97 -2.94 7.02
CA CYS A 156 5.78 -2.83 8.21
C CYS A 156 7.15 -2.29 7.81
N THR A 157 7.48 -1.10 8.29
CA THR A 157 8.75 -0.43 8.02
C THR A 157 9.46 -0.07 9.32
N ALA A 158 10.78 0.01 9.25
CA ALA A 158 11.64 0.42 10.36
C ALA A 158 12.51 1.62 9.98
N LEU A 159 13.33 2.05 10.92
CA LEU A 159 14.28 3.12 10.79
C LEU A 159 15.69 2.56 10.99
N ASP A 160 16.55 2.68 9.99
CA ASP A 160 17.95 2.28 10.10
C ASP A 160 18.77 3.26 10.98
N GLY A 161 20.05 2.96 11.16
CA GLY A 161 20.97 3.80 11.95
C GLY A 161 21.17 5.20 11.36
N LEU A 162 20.94 5.41 10.08
CA LEU A 162 21.06 6.68 9.35
C LEU A 162 19.73 7.43 9.20
N ASN A 163 18.66 6.93 9.81
CA ASN A 163 17.29 7.46 9.70
C ASN A 163 16.64 7.26 8.31
N TRP A 164 17.07 6.26 7.56
CA TRP A 164 16.40 5.88 6.32
C TRP A 164 15.29 4.88 6.60
N MET A 165 14.27 4.93 5.76
CA MET A 165 13.21 3.95 5.76
C MET A 165 13.76 2.56 5.39
N PHE A 166 13.48 1.57 6.22
CA PHE A 166 13.89 0.19 6.03
C PHE A 166 12.63 -0.68 5.96
N PRO A 167 12.24 -1.21 4.78
CA PRO A 167 11.06 -2.05 4.64
C PRO A 167 11.33 -3.45 5.21
N ILE A 168 10.44 -3.93 6.10
CA ILE A 168 10.54 -5.25 6.75
C ILE A 168 9.61 -6.24 6.10
N ALA A 169 8.32 -5.88 5.99
CA ALA A 169 7.28 -6.77 5.51
C ALA A 169 6.17 -6.02 4.78
N ILE A 170 5.50 -6.74 3.90
CA ILE A 170 4.23 -6.34 3.31
C ILE A 170 3.17 -7.42 3.48
N GLY A 171 1.91 -7.03 3.37
CA GLY A 171 0.79 -7.95 3.29
C GLY A 171 -0.35 -7.39 2.45
N PHE A 172 -1.17 -8.28 1.93
CA PHE A 172 -2.43 -7.92 1.29
C PHE A 172 -3.56 -8.37 2.20
N ILE A 173 -4.43 -7.46 2.55
CA ILE A 173 -5.62 -7.69 3.38
C ILE A 173 -6.85 -7.12 2.67
N ASP A 174 -8.01 -7.69 2.89
CA ASP A 174 -9.24 -7.26 2.22
C ASP A 174 -9.83 -5.96 2.82
N GLY A 175 -9.44 -5.61 4.05
CA GLY A 175 -9.86 -4.38 4.71
C GLY A 175 -9.12 -4.15 6.02
N GLU A 176 -9.25 -2.94 6.58
CA GLU A 176 -8.59 -2.52 7.81
C GLU A 176 -9.38 -2.94 9.08
N THR A 177 -9.80 -4.21 9.14
CA THR A 177 -10.47 -4.77 10.30
C THR A 177 -9.48 -5.17 11.40
N GLU A 178 -9.95 -5.32 12.64
CA GLU A 178 -9.11 -5.79 13.75
C GLU A 178 -8.57 -7.20 13.48
N ASP A 179 -9.38 -8.09 12.90
CA ASP A 179 -8.98 -9.46 12.61
C ASP A 179 -7.87 -9.52 11.56
N ASN A 180 -8.00 -8.76 10.46
CA ASN A 180 -6.98 -8.67 9.42
C ASN A 180 -5.68 -8.08 9.95
N TRP A 181 -5.76 -7.02 10.74
CA TRP A 181 -4.60 -6.42 11.38
C TRP A 181 -3.97 -7.36 12.42
N THR A 182 -4.77 -8.10 13.19
CA THR A 182 -4.27 -9.11 14.13
C THR A 182 -3.48 -10.18 13.39
N TRP A 183 -4.05 -10.71 12.31
CA TRP A 183 -3.37 -11.71 11.48
C TRP A 183 -2.05 -11.15 10.91
N PHE A 184 -2.05 -9.94 10.33
CA PHE A 184 -0.85 -9.32 9.80
C PHE A 184 0.22 -9.14 10.88
N MET A 185 -0.12 -8.62 12.06
CA MET A 185 0.80 -8.40 13.17
C MET A 185 1.35 -9.72 13.74
N GLU A 186 0.57 -10.79 13.76
CA GLU A 186 1.03 -12.14 14.13
C GLU A 186 2.12 -12.65 13.16
N GLN A 187 1.95 -12.40 11.85
CA GLN A 187 2.97 -12.75 10.88
C GLN A 187 4.23 -11.87 11.03
N VAL A 188 4.07 -10.57 11.32
CA VAL A 188 5.22 -9.69 11.67
C VAL A 188 5.97 -10.26 12.87
N ARG A 189 5.25 -10.61 13.96
CA ARG A 189 5.86 -11.21 15.15
C ARG A 189 6.57 -12.53 14.86
N LYS A 190 6.00 -13.38 14.00
CA LYS A 190 6.63 -14.60 13.53
C LYS A 190 7.93 -14.32 12.78
N ALA A 191 7.97 -13.26 11.97
CA ALA A 191 9.11 -12.91 11.14
C ALA A 191 10.28 -12.29 11.93
N ILE A 192 9.99 -11.39 12.89
CA ILE A 192 11.04 -10.67 13.65
C ILE A 192 11.39 -11.33 14.98
N GLY A 193 10.57 -12.28 15.44
CA GLY A 193 10.76 -12.91 16.76
C GLY A 193 10.42 -12.01 17.94
N PRO A 194 10.70 -12.47 19.18
CA PRO A 194 10.50 -11.67 20.38
C PRO A 194 11.60 -10.61 20.51
N LEU A 195 11.20 -9.36 20.75
CA LEU A 195 12.12 -8.25 21.03
C LEU A 195 11.90 -7.72 22.44
N PRO A 196 12.96 -7.55 23.23
CA PRO A 196 12.86 -7.07 24.62
C PRO A 196 12.46 -5.59 24.68
N LEU A 197 12.75 -4.86 23.63
CA LEU A 197 12.46 -3.43 23.50
C LEU A 197 11.88 -3.19 22.11
N LEU A 198 10.72 -2.58 22.01
CA LEU A 198 10.06 -2.27 20.74
C LEU A 198 9.11 -1.10 20.93
N ALA A 199 9.11 -0.16 19.98
CA ALA A 199 8.03 0.79 19.80
C ALA A 199 7.30 0.50 18.49
N VAL A 200 5.98 0.66 18.50
CA VAL A 200 5.13 0.51 17.30
C VAL A 200 4.31 1.78 17.12
N SER A 201 4.50 2.44 16.00
CA SER A 201 3.74 3.62 15.59
C SER A 201 2.67 3.25 14.58
N THR A 202 1.46 3.72 14.83
CA THR A 202 0.29 3.49 13.97
C THR A 202 -0.39 4.81 13.64
N ASP A 203 -1.23 4.80 12.62
CA ASP A 203 -2.25 5.84 12.47
C ASP A 203 -3.39 5.66 13.50
N ALA A 204 -4.40 6.52 13.46
CA ALA A 204 -5.55 6.44 14.37
C ALA A 204 -6.60 5.37 13.94
N CYS A 205 -6.17 4.25 13.38
CA CYS A 205 -7.02 3.12 13.01
C CYS A 205 -7.23 2.20 14.22
N LYS A 206 -8.44 2.16 14.76
CA LYS A 206 -8.75 1.38 15.98
C LYS A 206 -8.49 -0.12 15.82
N GLY A 207 -8.78 -0.69 14.65
CA GLY A 207 -8.49 -2.09 14.37
C GLY A 207 -7.00 -2.42 14.49
N LEU A 208 -6.15 -1.54 13.94
CA LEU A 208 -4.69 -1.69 14.02
C LEU A 208 -4.18 -1.48 15.46
N GLU A 209 -4.67 -0.46 16.17
CA GLU A 209 -4.31 -0.20 17.56
C GLU A 209 -4.60 -1.41 18.47
N ASN A 210 -5.79 -2.00 18.32
CA ASN A 210 -6.18 -3.19 19.08
C ASN A 210 -5.31 -4.40 18.73
N ALA A 211 -5.03 -4.61 17.45
CA ALA A 211 -4.17 -5.69 16.97
C ALA A 211 -2.75 -5.58 17.55
N VAL A 212 -2.15 -4.38 17.54
CA VAL A 212 -0.82 -4.14 18.13
C VAL A 212 -0.84 -4.46 19.62
N LYS A 213 -1.84 -3.98 20.36
CA LYS A 213 -1.98 -4.27 21.79
C LYS A 213 -2.10 -5.77 22.09
N LYS A 214 -2.82 -6.50 21.24
CA LYS A 214 -3.02 -7.95 21.37
C LYS A 214 -1.74 -8.74 21.07
N VAL A 215 -1.04 -8.40 19.99
CA VAL A 215 0.11 -9.18 19.49
C VAL A 215 1.43 -8.75 20.14
N PHE A 216 1.60 -7.45 20.42
CA PHE A 216 2.80 -6.86 21.03
C PHE A 216 2.45 -6.12 22.34
N PRO A 217 1.93 -6.80 23.36
CA PRO A 217 1.44 -6.14 24.58
C PRO A 217 2.52 -5.39 25.37
N GLN A 218 3.81 -5.70 25.15
CA GLN A 218 4.95 -5.06 25.80
C GLN A 218 5.54 -3.91 24.99
N ALA A 219 5.08 -3.71 23.75
CA ALA A 219 5.60 -2.63 22.91
C ALA A 219 5.08 -1.27 23.39
N GLU A 220 5.95 -0.27 23.29
CA GLU A 220 5.55 1.12 23.43
C GLU A 220 4.69 1.52 22.23
N GLN A 221 3.40 1.72 22.46
CA GLN A 221 2.47 2.10 21.40
C GLN A 221 2.47 3.61 21.22
N ARG A 222 2.74 4.04 19.98
CA ARG A 222 2.76 5.45 19.58
C ARG A 222 1.69 5.73 18.56
N GLU A 223 0.98 6.82 18.75
CA GLU A 223 0.03 7.35 17.77
C GLU A 223 0.69 8.40 16.88
N CYS A 224 0.39 8.39 15.60
CA CYS A 224 0.83 9.43 14.68
C CYS A 224 0.23 10.79 15.05
N PHE A 225 1.06 11.70 15.56
CA PHE A 225 0.64 13.04 15.95
C PHE A 225 0.02 13.86 14.82
N ARG A 226 0.41 13.60 13.57
CA ARG A 226 -0.20 14.24 12.41
C ARG A 226 -1.66 13.84 12.22
N HIS A 227 -1.98 12.54 12.35
CA HIS A 227 -3.36 12.05 12.28
C HIS A 227 -4.20 12.54 13.47
N LEU A 228 -3.60 12.55 14.68
CA LEU A 228 -4.23 13.19 15.83
C LEU A 228 -4.57 14.64 15.51
N MET A 229 -3.63 15.43 14.98
CA MET A 229 -3.86 16.84 14.67
C MET A 229 -4.88 17.04 13.53
N GLN A 230 -4.93 16.18 12.53
CA GLN A 230 -5.96 16.21 11.49
C GLN A 230 -7.37 16.01 12.07
N ASN A 231 -7.52 15.14 13.04
CA ASN A 231 -8.78 14.94 13.75
C ASN A 231 -9.08 16.07 14.73
N PHE A 232 -8.06 16.55 15.43
CA PHE A 232 -8.14 17.64 16.40
C PHE A 232 -8.68 18.93 15.78
N VAL A 233 -8.15 19.34 14.59
CA VAL A 233 -8.56 20.59 13.92
C VAL A 233 -9.99 20.54 13.40
N LYS A 234 -10.60 19.37 13.25
CA LYS A 234 -12.02 19.25 12.90
C LYS A 234 -12.95 19.71 14.04
N LYS A 235 -12.46 19.64 15.28
CA LYS A 235 -13.23 19.90 16.49
C LYS A 235 -12.76 21.15 17.24
N PHE A 236 -11.46 21.44 17.26
CA PHE A 236 -10.87 22.54 18.05
C PHE A 236 -10.09 23.49 17.13
N HIS A 237 -10.29 24.79 17.34
CA HIS A 237 -9.71 25.85 16.50
C HIS A 237 -9.01 26.93 17.33
N GLY A 238 -8.39 27.89 16.65
CA GLY A 238 -7.82 29.09 17.28
C GLY A 238 -6.61 28.81 18.17
N ASP A 239 -6.58 29.41 19.35
CA ASP A 239 -5.43 29.36 20.26
C ASP A 239 -5.20 27.96 20.85
N THR A 240 -6.23 27.16 20.99
CA THR A 240 -6.16 25.76 21.36
C THR A 240 -5.23 24.98 20.43
N HIS A 241 -5.33 25.21 19.12
CA HIS A 241 -4.49 24.55 18.13
C HIS A 241 -3.02 25.01 18.17
N LYS A 242 -2.75 26.29 18.48
CA LYS A 242 -1.39 26.87 18.44
C LYS A 242 -0.40 26.20 19.39
N ASN A 243 -0.86 25.71 20.53
CA ASN A 243 0.00 25.10 21.55
C ASN A 243 0.12 23.57 21.42
N MET A 244 -0.73 22.91 20.64
CA MET A 244 -0.65 21.46 20.45
C MET A 244 0.64 21.01 19.75
N TRP A 245 1.07 21.71 18.68
CA TRP A 245 2.34 21.38 18.01
C TRP A 245 3.56 21.54 18.90
N PRO A 246 3.75 22.64 19.63
CA PRO A 246 4.82 22.75 20.63
C PRO A 246 4.73 21.67 21.70
N ALA A 247 3.53 21.31 22.19
CA ALA A 247 3.34 20.23 23.16
C ALA A 247 3.85 18.89 22.62
N GLY A 248 3.39 18.47 21.43
CA GLY A 248 3.80 17.20 20.83
C GLY A 248 5.29 17.11 20.50
N LYS A 249 5.92 18.23 20.10
CA LYS A 249 7.33 18.28 19.63
C LYS A 249 8.38 18.43 20.72
N THR A 250 8.02 18.90 21.91
CA THR A 250 9.01 19.15 22.97
C THR A 250 9.60 17.86 23.52
N TYR A 251 10.89 17.88 23.82
CA TYR A 251 11.58 16.79 24.52
C TYR A 251 11.45 16.89 26.07
N ARG A 252 11.07 18.08 26.59
CA ARG A 252 11.06 18.37 28.00
C ARG A 252 9.66 18.23 28.58
N PRO A 253 9.44 17.36 29.59
CA PRO A 253 8.14 17.19 30.23
C PRO A 253 7.56 18.51 30.78
N GLU A 254 8.38 19.39 31.35
CA GLU A 254 7.92 20.67 31.90
C GLU A 254 7.37 21.58 30.79
N ARG A 255 7.98 21.54 29.61
CA ARG A 255 7.51 22.31 28.45
C ARG A 255 6.23 21.71 27.87
N PHE A 256 6.09 20.40 27.89
CA PHE A 256 4.84 19.73 27.52
C PHE A 256 3.71 20.20 28.45
N ILE A 257 3.91 20.14 29.78
CA ILE A 257 2.92 20.58 30.77
C ILE A 257 2.55 22.05 30.53
N TYR A 258 3.54 22.93 30.32
CA TYR A 258 3.32 24.35 30.05
C TYR A 258 2.44 24.58 28.81
N HIS A 259 2.71 23.88 27.69
CA HIS A 259 1.90 24.02 26.46
C HIS A 259 0.51 23.40 26.61
N MET A 260 0.41 22.24 27.25
CA MET A 260 -0.87 21.60 27.51
C MET A 260 -1.75 22.43 28.44
N GLN A 261 -1.17 23.10 29.48
CA GLN A 261 -1.94 24.01 30.32
C GLN A 261 -2.57 25.12 29.48
N LYS A 262 -1.82 25.74 28.56
CA LYS A 262 -2.36 26.76 27.65
C LYS A 262 -3.47 26.23 26.71
N VAL A 263 -3.36 24.96 26.28
CA VAL A 263 -4.42 24.32 25.49
C VAL A 263 -5.69 24.17 26.33
N LEU A 264 -5.56 23.69 27.57
CA LEU A 264 -6.67 23.45 28.49
C LEU A 264 -7.30 24.76 29.01
N ASP A 265 -6.49 25.80 29.23
CA ASP A 265 -6.98 27.14 29.60
C ASP A 265 -7.83 27.74 28.46
N ALA A 266 -7.43 27.50 27.21
CA ALA A 266 -8.18 27.95 26.02
C ALA A 266 -9.45 27.13 25.77
N CYS A 267 -9.41 25.83 26.07
CA CYS A 267 -10.56 24.92 25.90
C CYS A 267 -10.43 23.69 26.81
N PRO A 268 -11.14 23.65 27.96
CA PRO A 268 -11.10 22.53 28.90
C PRO A 268 -11.56 21.18 28.31
N ASP A 269 -12.42 21.19 27.30
CA ASP A 269 -12.95 19.98 26.65
C ASP A 269 -11.87 19.15 25.93
N VAL A 270 -10.71 19.72 25.67
CA VAL A 270 -9.57 19.02 25.04
C VAL A 270 -9.08 17.87 25.92
N GLY A 271 -9.03 18.04 27.23
CA GLY A 271 -8.58 16.99 28.14
C GLY A 271 -9.38 15.70 28.01
N PRO A 272 -10.72 15.73 28.22
CA PRO A 272 -11.58 14.58 28.00
C PRO A 272 -11.49 14.00 26.59
N TYR A 273 -11.41 14.85 25.56
CA TYR A 273 -11.27 14.40 24.18
C TYR A 273 -10.00 13.58 23.95
N LEU A 274 -8.85 14.09 24.37
CA LEU A 274 -7.57 13.38 24.23
C LEU A 274 -7.59 12.07 25.03
N SER A 275 -8.09 12.07 26.27
CA SER A 275 -8.17 10.87 27.09
C SER A 275 -9.09 9.80 26.51
N GLN A 276 -10.16 10.19 25.80
CA GLN A 276 -11.10 9.26 25.21
C GLN A 276 -10.65 8.67 23.87
N TYR A 277 -10.02 9.50 23.00
CA TYR A 277 -9.76 9.13 21.62
C TYR A 277 -8.28 8.96 21.29
N HIS A 278 -7.37 9.53 22.09
CA HIS A 278 -5.93 9.62 21.82
C HIS A 278 -5.11 9.25 23.05
N ASN A 279 -5.25 8.00 23.49
CA ASN A 279 -4.68 7.51 24.75
C ASN A 279 -3.33 6.79 24.57
N PHE A 280 -2.80 6.72 23.36
CA PHE A 280 -1.44 6.25 23.09
C PHE A 280 -0.42 7.40 23.16
N LEU A 281 0.86 7.06 23.14
CA LEU A 281 1.91 8.07 23.23
C LEU A 281 2.02 8.85 21.90
N TRP A 282 1.76 10.13 21.95
CA TRP A 282 1.88 11.04 20.81
C TRP A 282 2.83 12.21 21.07
N MET A 283 3.29 12.38 22.32
CA MET A 283 4.19 13.44 22.75
C MET A 283 5.62 12.91 22.92
N ARG A 284 6.56 13.57 22.29
CA ARG A 284 7.97 13.19 22.27
C ARG A 284 8.59 13.12 23.68
N SER A 285 8.16 13.99 24.58
CA SER A 285 8.65 14.05 25.97
C SER A 285 8.36 12.80 26.81
N SER A 286 7.48 11.92 26.33
CA SER A 286 7.10 10.67 27.02
C SER A 286 7.64 9.42 26.34
N PHE A 287 8.36 9.55 25.21
CA PHE A 287 8.91 8.40 24.50
C PHE A 287 10.10 7.80 25.24
N ASN A 288 10.17 6.47 25.22
CA ASN A 288 11.34 5.77 25.76
C ASN A 288 12.59 6.09 24.92
N THR A 289 13.58 6.70 25.55
CA THR A 289 14.82 7.15 24.91
C THR A 289 15.72 6.00 24.45
N GLU A 290 15.59 4.80 25.01
CA GLU A 290 16.35 3.62 24.59
C GLU A 290 15.94 3.12 23.19
N ILE A 291 14.73 3.43 22.72
CA ILE A 291 14.27 3.20 21.36
C ILE A 291 15.09 3.99 20.33
N LYS A 292 15.68 5.13 20.76
CA LYS A 292 16.47 6.04 19.89
C LYS A 292 15.71 6.54 18.66
N CYS A 293 14.40 6.57 18.73
CA CYS A 293 13.51 7.10 17.70
C CYS A 293 12.58 8.13 18.34
N ASP A 294 12.65 9.35 17.85
CA ASP A 294 11.88 10.48 18.37
C ASP A 294 10.77 10.94 17.38
N TYR A 295 10.46 10.12 16.40
CA TYR A 295 9.43 10.42 15.41
C TYR A 295 8.05 10.40 16.06
N ILE A 296 7.37 11.54 15.97
CA ILE A 296 5.97 11.71 16.38
C ILE A 296 4.99 11.54 15.20
N HIS A 297 5.52 11.28 14.00
CA HIS A 297 4.73 11.09 12.78
C HIS A 297 5.02 9.73 12.18
N ASN A 298 4.02 9.18 11.50
CA ASN A 298 4.17 7.91 10.75
C ASN A 298 4.74 8.13 9.34
N ASN A 299 5.70 9.06 9.19
CA ASN A 299 6.26 9.46 7.89
C ASN A 299 6.94 8.31 7.14
N LEU A 300 7.45 7.29 7.86
CA LEU A 300 8.08 6.13 7.21
C LEU A 300 7.07 5.36 6.36
N ALA A 301 5.89 5.11 6.92
CA ALA A 301 4.82 4.46 6.19
C ALA A 301 4.30 5.31 5.02
N GLU A 302 4.19 6.64 5.22
CA GLU A 302 3.85 7.55 4.11
C GLU A 302 4.90 7.50 2.98
N SER A 303 6.20 7.45 3.34
CA SER A 303 7.30 7.31 2.38
C SER A 303 7.25 5.96 1.66
N PHE A 304 6.92 4.88 2.38
CA PHE A 304 6.72 3.57 1.79
C PHE A 304 5.54 3.58 0.82
N ASN A 305 4.41 4.16 1.20
CA ASN A 305 3.23 4.27 0.35
C ASN A 305 3.49 5.07 -0.93
N ALA A 306 4.33 6.10 -0.87
CA ALA A 306 4.78 6.84 -2.04
C ALA A 306 5.72 5.99 -2.93
N TRP A 307 6.62 5.21 -2.32
CA TRP A 307 7.56 4.34 -3.03
C TRP A 307 6.87 3.24 -3.83
N ILE A 308 5.84 2.59 -3.26
CA ILE A 308 5.10 1.52 -3.94
C ILE A 308 3.98 1.99 -4.88
N LYS A 309 3.80 3.30 -5.02
CA LYS A 309 2.66 3.89 -5.75
C LYS A 309 2.51 3.36 -7.17
N GLU A 310 3.63 3.12 -7.86
CA GLU A 310 3.64 2.68 -9.26
C GLU A 310 3.22 1.23 -9.46
N ILE A 311 3.20 0.41 -8.41
CA ILE A 311 2.87 -1.01 -8.50
C ILE A 311 1.54 -1.40 -7.86
N LYS A 312 0.82 -0.44 -7.28
CA LYS A 312 -0.45 -0.68 -6.55
C LYS A 312 -1.62 -1.16 -7.41
N ASP A 313 -1.53 -1.02 -8.72
CA ASP A 313 -2.53 -1.46 -9.70
C ASP A 313 -2.16 -2.78 -10.40
N LEU A 314 -1.02 -3.36 -10.06
CA LEU A 314 -0.62 -4.68 -10.55
C LEU A 314 -1.48 -5.81 -9.95
N PRO A 315 -1.61 -6.96 -10.64
CA PRO A 315 -2.07 -8.19 -10.01
C PRO A 315 -1.25 -8.55 -8.77
N VAL A 316 -1.88 -9.16 -7.77
CA VAL A 316 -1.26 -9.36 -6.45
C VAL A 316 0.01 -10.21 -6.48
N ASP A 317 0.10 -11.19 -7.37
CA ASP A 317 1.29 -12.03 -7.57
C ASP A 317 2.45 -11.25 -8.23
N GLU A 318 2.15 -10.38 -9.20
CA GLU A 318 3.13 -9.50 -9.84
C GLU A 318 3.62 -8.42 -8.86
N LEU A 319 2.71 -7.87 -8.04
CA LEU A 319 3.05 -6.91 -7.00
C LEU A 319 4.01 -7.57 -5.98
N ALA A 320 3.70 -8.78 -5.51
CA ALA A 320 4.55 -9.54 -4.59
C ALA A 320 5.94 -9.82 -5.19
N ASP A 321 6.03 -10.24 -6.46
CA ASP A 321 7.33 -10.51 -7.11
C ASP A 321 8.11 -9.21 -7.38
N THR A 322 7.45 -8.14 -7.76
CA THR A 322 8.08 -6.82 -7.97
C THR A 322 8.67 -6.30 -6.66
N TYR A 323 7.91 -6.36 -5.56
CA TYR A 323 8.41 -5.97 -4.24
C TYR A 323 9.63 -6.82 -3.83
N ARG A 324 9.57 -8.14 -4.02
CA ARG A 324 10.70 -9.05 -3.77
C ARG A 324 11.94 -8.66 -4.59
N GLN A 325 11.76 -8.28 -5.86
CA GLN A 325 12.88 -7.83 -6.71
C GLN A 325 13.47 -6.52 -6.21
N TRP A 326 12.63 -5.60 -5.72
CA TRP A 326 13.10 -4.34 -5.12
C TRP A 326 13.87 -4.60 -3.82
N GLY A 327 13.37 -5.50 -2.96
CA GLY A 327 14.09 -5.91 -1.75
C GLY A 327 15.52 -6.40 -2.04
N LYS A 328 15.72 -7.16 -3.13
CA LYS A 328 17.06 -7.61 -3.56
C LYS A 328 18.00 -6.50 -4.03
N ARG A 329 17.49 -5.33 -4.38
CA ARG A 329 18.29 -4.17 -4.80
C ARG A 329 18.64 -3.24 -3.64
N LEU A 330 17.95 -3.40 -2.51
CA LEU A 330 18.22 -2.64 -1.30
C LEU A 330 19.34 -3.25 -0.45
N PHE A 331 19.64 -4.52 -0.70
CA PHE A 331 20.69 -5.33 -0.07
C PHE A 331 21.58 -5.97 -1.13
#